data_82147365e27bbeb04868d0848e943d1f
#
_entry.id   82147365e27bbeb04868d0848e943d1f
#
_cell.length_a   1.000
_cell.length_b   1.000
_cell.length_c   1.000
_cell.angle_alpha   90.00
_cell.angle_beta   90.00
_cell.angle_gamma   90.00
#
_symmetry.space_group_name_H-M   'P 1'
#
loop_
_entity.id
_entity.type
_entity.pdbx_description
1 polymer ?
#
loop_
_entity_poly.entity_id
_entity_poly.type
_entity_poly.pdbx_seq_one_letter_code
_entity_poly.pdbx_strand_id
1 'polypeptide(L)'
;MTSRAPSALLCAGAALVVVIAAIAGRPALLAGLLVVQGFSALNWHRGIDAPGAGAGAALAWFAAAAADGAVAMQWGARHKPLTPVVLALGLGFVGLIVVQLLRRHPRSDVVAGMAATAALLAVLVVGAVWLVAFRVSGGAGAVVVGALPVAVAGLARLAPAPWAAVGAVGLGVAAGGVLGVTVDVGAATIGVGPGLAIGAIGGMVVALLATIGVRQSGALTRARRAALARAGAPFAVLGAAALVYPVLRVAGG
;
A
#
# COMPACT_ATOMS: atom_id res chain seq x y z
N MET A 1 -18.01 20.52 6.37
CA MET A 1 -17.96 19.06 6.17
C MET A 1 -17.00 18.78 5.02
N THR A 2 -15.75 18.41 5.30
CA THR A 2 -14.81 17.97 4.26
C THR A 2 -15.27 16.60 3.76
N SER A 3 -15.55 16.47 2.48
CA SER A 3 -16.07 15.24 1.91
C SER A 3 -15.03 14.11 2.09
N ARG A 4 -15.37 13.10 2.88
CA ARG A 4 -14.57 11.87 3.06
C ARG A 4 -14.65 10.98 1.82
N ALA A 5 -15.64 11.23 0.98
CA ALA A 5 -15.88 10.48 -0.24
C ALA A 5 -14.64 10.36 -1.16
N PRO A 6 -13.86 11.41 -1.47
CA PRO A 6 -12.72 11.26 -2.37
C PRO A 6 -11.66 10.28 -1.87
N SER A 7 -11.35 10.27 -0.58
CA SER A 7 -10.34 9.35 -0.04
C SER A 7 -10.81 7.90 0.05
N ALA A 8 -12.10 7.68 0.32
CA ALA A 8 -12.70 6.36 0.31
C ALA A 8 -12.69 5.76 -1.12
N LEU A 9 -13.14 6.55 -2.10
CA LEU A 9 -13.16 6.15 -3.50
C LEU A 9 -11.75 5.91 -4.05
N LEU A 10 -10.75 6.71 -3.65
CA LEU A 10 -9.37 6.50 -4.05
C LEU A 10 -8.77 5.23 -3.45
N CYS A 11 -9.10 4.90 -2.18
CA CYS A 11 -8.67 3.65 -1.56
C CYS A 11 -9.26 2.44 -2.29
N ALA A 12 -10.57 2.44 -2.50
CA ALA A 12 -11.26 1.39 -3.22
C ALA A 12 -10.78 1.30 -4.68
N GLY A 13 -10.60 2.44 -5.36
CA GLY A 13 -10.10 2.51 -6.73
C GLY A 13 -8.68 1.96 -6.87
N ALA A 14 -7.76 2.30 -5.96
CA ALA A 14 -6.40 1.77 -5.97
C ALA A 14 -6.40 0.23 -5.77
N ALA A 15 -7.21 -0.27 -4.85
CA ALA A 15 -7.34 -1.71 -4.63
C ALA A 15 -7.93 -2.42 -5.86
N LEU A 16 -8.96 -1.84 -6.48
CA LEU A 16 -9.56 -2.39 -7.70
C LEU A 16 -8.57 -2.38 -8.87
N VAL A 17 -7.75 -1.34 -9.02
CA VAL A 17 -6.68 -1.33 -10.04
C VAL A 17 -5.73 -2.50 -9.84
N VAL A 18 -5.31 -2.76 -8.59
CA VAL A 18 -4.42 -3.88 -8.27
C VAL A 18 -5.10 -5.23 -8.55
N VAL A 19 -6.38 -5.39 -8.18
CA VAL A 19 -7.16 -6.61 -8.43
C VAL A 19 -7.35 -6.87 -9.92
N ILE A 20 -7.83 -5.87 -10.67
CA ILE A 20 -8.06 -6.00 -12.12
C ILE A 20 -6.75 -6.29 -12.85
N ALA A 21 -5.69 -5.59 -12.46
CA ALA A 21 -4.36 -5.80 -13.02
C ALA A 21 -3.83 -7.21 -12.72
N ALA A 22 -4.09 -7.77 -11.53
CA ALA A 22 -3.72 -9.13 -11.18
C ALA A 22 -4.48 -10.17 -12.04
N ILE A 23 -5.78 -9.96 -12.28
CA ILE A 23 -6.61 -10.83 -13.14
C ILE A 23 -6.11 -10.77 -14.59
N ALA A 24 -5.71 -9.59 -15.08
CA ALA A 24 -5.15 -9.42 -16.41
C ALA A 24 -3.74 -10.01 -16.57
N GLY A 25 -3.09 -10.40 -15.47
CA GLY A 25 -1.82 -11.09 -15.47
C GLY A 25 -0.65 -10.25 -14.94
N ARG A 26 0.51 -10.88 -14.87
CA ARG A 26 1.70 -10.31 -14.23
C ARG A 26 2.18 -8.97 -14.81
N PRO A 27 2.27 -8.79 -16.16
CA PRO A 27 2.70 -7.50 -16.69
C PRO A 27 1.73 -6.36 -16.35
N ALA A 28 0.43 -6.67 -16.35
CA ALA A 28 -0.60 -5.71 -15.98
C ALA A 28 -0.53 -5.36 -14.49
N LEU A 29 -0.28 -6.35 -13.61
CA LEU A 29 -0.10 -6.12 -12.18
C LEU A 29 1.12 -5.22 -11.92
N LEU A 30 2.24 -5.45 -12.60
CA LEU A 30 3.42 -4.58 -12.54
C LEU A 30 3.06 -3.14 -12.94
N ALA A 31 2.39 -2.96 -14.07
CA ALA A 31 1.97 -1.64 -14.53
C ALA A 31 0.98 -0.97 -13.57
N GLY A 32 0.01 -1.71 -13.05
CA GLY A 32 -0.96 -1.23 -12.07
C GLY A 32 -0.31 -0.76 -10.77
N LEU A 33 0.67 -1.51 -10.26
CA LEU A 33 1.44 -1.12 -9.07
C LEU A 33 2.25 0.16 -9.32
N LEU A 34 2.97 0.26 -10.45
CA LEU A 34 3.72 1.46 -10.80
C LEU A 34 2.82 2.71 -10.88
N VAL A 35 1.60 2.57 -11.42
CA VAL A 35 0.62 3.66 -11.47
C VAL A 35 0.15 4.06 -10.06
N VAL A 36 -0.21 3.09 -9.22
CA VAL A 36 -0.67 3.35 -7.85
C VAL A 36 0.44 3.97 -7.00
N GLN A 37 1.67 3.46 -7.11
CA GLN A 37 2.86 3.99 -6.43
C GLN A 37 3.20 5.40 -6.92
N GLY A 38 3.18 5.65 -8.22
CA GLY A 38 3.45 6.96 -8.82
C GLY A 38 2.41 8.00 -8.39
N PHE A 39 1.13 7.63 -8.42
CA PHE A 39 0.06 8.49 -7.91
C PHE A 39 0.26 8.84 -6.42
N SER A 40 0.65 7.87 -5.61
CA SER A 40 0.94 8.07 -4.19
C SER A 40 2.12 9.01 -3.97
N ALA A 41 3.22 8.81 -4.68
CA ALA A 41 4.41 9.66 -4.62
C ALA A 41 4.13 11.10 -5.03
N LEU A 42 3.38 11.31 -6.13
CA LEU A 42 2.98 12.62 -6.63
C LEU A 42 2.10 13.39 -5.63
N ASN A 43 1.16 12.73 -4.98
CA ASN A 43 0.30 13.39 -4.01
C ASN A 43 1.00 13.59 -2.66
N TRP A 44 1.93 12.71 -2.29
CA TRP A 44 2.70 12.83 -1.06
C TRP A 44 3.54 14.10 -1.02
N HIS A 45 4.35 14.35 -2.06
CA HIS A 45 5.20 15.54 -2.09
C HIS A 45 4.41 16.85 -2.10
N ARG A 46 3.19 16.86 -2.67
CA ARG A 46 2.27 18.01 -2.62
C ARG A 46 1.66 18.24 -1.25
N GLY A 47 1.58 17.19 -0.44
CA GLY A 47 1.02 17.23 0.91
C GLY A 47 2.03 17.66 1.98
N ILE A 48 3.31 17.38 1.76
CA ILE A 48 4.38 17.64 2.73
C ILE A 48 5.13 18.91 2.34
N ASP A 49 5.15 19.86 3.29
CA ASP A 49 5.92 21.08 3.17
C ASP A 49 7.32 20.87 3.73
N ALA A 50 8.06 19.98 3.13
CA ALA A 50 9.45 19.79 3.48
C ALA A 50 10.33 20.10 2.27
N PRO A 51 11.37 20.90 2.44
CA PRO A 51 12.33 21.13 1.37
C PRO A 51 12.91 19.79 0.88
N GLY A 52 12.92 19.54 -0.43
CA GLY A 52 13.38 18.28 -1.01
C GLY A 52 12.36 17.14 -1.03
N ALA A 53 11.11 17.37 -0.61
CA ALA A 53 10.05 16.35 -0.65
C ALA A 53 9.82 15.77 -2.05
N GLY A 54 9.99 16.56 -3.11
CA GLY A 54 9.89 16.09 -4.49
C GLY A 54 11.00 15.12 -4.87
N ALA A 55 12.25 15.42 -4.54
CA ALA A 55 13.38 14.53 -4.81
C ALA A 55 13.28 13.22 -3.99
N GLY A 56 12.85 13.33 -2.72
CA GLY A 56 12.59 12.17 -1.88
C GLY A 56 11.46 11.29 -2.40
N ALA A 57 10.36 11.90 -2.88
CA ALA A 57 9.26 11.17 -3.47
C ALA A 57 9.65 10.48 -4.79
N ALA A 58 10.44 11.13 -5.63
CA ALA A 58 10.99 10.52 -6.84
C ALA A 58 11.89 9.32 -6.49
N LEU A 59 12.83 9.49 -5.55
CA LEU A 59 13.69 8.41 -5.08
C LEU A 59 12.87 7.21 -4.57
N ALA A 60 11.86 7.46 -3.74
CA ALA A 60 11.00 6.42 -3.20
C ALA A 60 10.25 5.67 -4.31
N TRP A 61 9.76 6.37 -5.32
CA TRP A 61 9.10 5.75 -6.46
C TRP A 61 10.08 4.94 -7.32
N PHE A 62 11.28 5.45 -7.61
CA PHE A 62 12.30 4.69 -8.36
C PHE A 62 12.75 3.44 -7.61
N ALA A 63 12.94 3.52 -6.28
CA ALA A 63 13.27 2.36 -5.47
C ALA A 63 12.15 1.30 -5.50
N ALA A 64 10.88 1.73 -5.45
CA ALA A 64 9.75 0.83 -5.57
C ALA A 64 9.66 0.20 -6.97
N ALA A 65 9.83 0.99 -8.03
CA ALA A 65 9.88 0.49 -9.41
C ALA A 65 11.01 -0.52 -9.63
N ALA A 66 12.19 -0.26 -9.03
CA ALA A 66 13.31 -1.21 -9.06
C ALA A 66 12.98 -2.52 -8.32
N ALA A 67 12.31 -2.44 -7.15
CA ALA A 67 11.84 -3.62 -6.43
C ALA A 67 10.85 -4.43 -7.26
N ASP A 68 9.84 -3.77 -7.84
CA ASP A 68 8.82 -4.39 -8.68
C ASP A 68 9.46 -5.08 -9.90
N GLY A 69 10.35 -4.37 -10.61
CA GLY A 69 11.09 -4.90 -11.75
C GLY A 69 11.95 -6.10 -11.37
N ALA A 70 12.69 -6.02 -10.27
CA ALA A 70 13.54 -7.11 -9.79
C ALA A 70 12.73 -8.33 -9.38
N VAL A 71 11.59 -8.15 -8.67
CA VAL A 71 10.65 -9.25 -8.36
C VAL A 71 10.08 -9.83 -9.64
N ALA A 72 9.74 -8.97 -10.61
CA ALA A 72 9.23 -9.43 -11.90
C ALA A 72 10.26 -10.24 -12.69
N MET A 73 11.53 -9.88 -12.67
CA MET A 73 12.60 -10.57 -13.40
C MET A 73 13.06 -11.87 -12.72
N GLN A 74 12.97 -11.97 -11.40
CA GLN A 74 13.38 -13.18 -10.63
C GLN A 74 12.37 -14.33 -10.74
N TRP A 75 11.77 -14.50 -11.89
CA TRP A 75 10.85 -15.58 -12.19
C TRP A 75 11.58 -16.94 -12.15
N GLY A 76 11.52 -17.60 -11.02
CA GLY A 76 12.21 -18.89 -10.76
C GLY A 76 12.94 -18.96 -9.43
N ALA A 77 13.39 -17.84 -8.85
CA ALA A 77 14.02 -17.82 -7.53
C ALA A 77 12.95 -17.97 -6.43
N ARG A 78 12.60 -19.22 -6.10
CA ARG A 78 11.52 -19.52 -5.12
C ARG A 78 11.97 -19.38 -3.66
N HIS A 79 13.28 -19.52 -3.37
CA HIS A 79 13.78 -19.64 -1.99
C HIS A 79 13.90 -18.30 -1.23
N LYS A 80 14.05 -17.18 -1.92
CA LYS A 80 14.19 -15.85 -1.30
C LYS A 80 13.41 -14.78 -2.05
N PRO A 81 12.07 -14.87 -2.13
CA PRO A 81 11.27 -14.00 -2.98
C PRO A 81 11.23 -12.53 -2.50
N LEU A 82 11.52 -12.28 -1.21
CA LEU A 82 11.54 -10.93 -0.63
C LEU A 82 12.90 -10.23 -0.74
N THR A 83 13.96 -10.90 -1.18
CA THR A 83 15.30 -10.31 -1.29
C THR A 83 15.31 -8.99 -2.08
N PRO A 84 14.67 -8.87 -3.27
CA PRO A 84 14.65 -7.60 -4.00
C PRO A 84 13.97 -6.48 -3.23
N VAL A 85 12.91 -6.79 -2.48
CA VAL A 85 12.17 -5.82 -1.68
C VAL A 85 13.07 -5.27 -0.56
N VAL A 86 13.77 -6.15 0.16
CA VAL A 86 14.69 -5.77 1.24
C VAL A 86 15.88 -4.97 0.70
N LEU A 87 16.46 -5.40 -0.43
CA LEU A 87 17.57 -4.67 -1.06
C LEU A 87 17.14 -3.28 -1.53
N ALA A 88 15.98 -3.17 -2.20
CA ALA A 88 15.46 -1.88 -2.66
C ALA A 88 15.16 -0.94 -1.49
N LEU A 89 14.64 -1.47 -0.38
CA LEU A 89 14.40 -0.69 0.84
C LEU A 89 15.71 -0.18 1.44
N GLY A 90 16.72 -1.04 1.57
CA GLY A 90 18.04 -0.68 2.10
C GLY A 90 18.75 0.36 1.21
N LEU A 91 18.84 0.10 -0.09
CA LEU A 91 19.47 1.03 -1.04
C LEU A 91 18.69 2.35 -1.16
N GLY A 92 17.36 2.28 -1.14
CA GLY A 92 16.51 3.46 -1.11
C GLY A 92 16.74 4.32 0.14
N PHE A 93 16.94 3.69 1.30
CA PHE A 93 17.25 4.40 2.53
C PHE A 93 18.64 5.07 2.48
N VAL A 94 19.65 4.38 1.96
CA VAL A 94 20.98 4.98 1.71
C VAL A 94 20.84 6.15 0.72
N GLY A 95 20.12 5.97 -0.37
CA GLY A 95 19.84 7.02 -1.34
C GLY A 95 19.15 8.24 -0.70
N LEU A 96 18.22 8.01 0.23
CA LEU A 96 17.55 9.06 0.99
C LEU A 96 18.56 9.88 1.81
N ILE A 97 19.49 9.23 2.49
CA ILE A 97 20.57 9.91 3.24
C ILE A 97 21.40 10.76 2.28
N VAL A 98 21.83 10.20 1.15
CA VAL A 98 22.62 10.91 0.14
C VAL A 98 21.88 12.14 -0.39
N VAL A 99 20.59 12.00 -0.75
CA VAL A 99 19.76 13.12 -1.23
C VAL A 99 19.68 14.22 -0.18
N GLN A 100 19.57 13.89 1.09
CA GLN A 100 19.52 14.87 2.17
C GLN A 100 20.90 15.55 2.42
N LEU A 101 22.00 14.81 2.27
CA LEU A 101 23.34 15.37 2.40
C LEU A 101 23.70 16.32 1.25
N LEU A 102 23.26 16.02 0.04
CA LEU A 102 23.49 16.84 -1.16
C LEU A 102 22.61 18.10 -1.20
N ARG A 103 21.66 18.25 -0.28
CA ARG A 103 20.81 19.43 -0.23
C ARG A 103 21.59 20.70 0.10
N ARG A 104 21.42 21.70 -0.75
CA ARG A 104 22.04 23.03 -0.61
C ARG A 104 21.22 24.02 0.24
N HIS A 105 20.03 23.62 0.73
CA HIS A 105 19.10 24.48 1.47
C HIS A 105 19.31 24.40 2.98
N PRO A 106 18.79 25.36 3.77
CA PRO A 106 18.91 25.34 5.23
C PRO A 106 18.50 23.98 5.80
N ARG A 107 19.25 23.52 6.79
CA ARG A 107 19.05 22.21 7.42
C ARG A 107 17.88 22.15 8.43
N SER A 108 17.03 23.19 8.47
CA SER A 108 15.76 23.13 9.20
C SER A 108 14.91 21.99 8.64
N ASP A 109 14.26 21.28 9.53
CA ASP A 109 13.29 20.21 9.22
C ASP A 109 13.82 18.97 8.46
N VAL A 110 15.15 18.75 8.46
CA VAL A 110 15.76 17.56 7.84
C VAL A 110 15.19 16.28 8.42
N VAL A 111 15.07 16.21 9.75
CA VAL A 111 14.58 15.00 10.45
C VAL A 111 13.12 14.70 10.04
N ALA A 112 12.26 15.72 10.02
CA ALA A 112 10.87 15.56 9.65
C ALA A 112 10.74 15.15 8.16
N GLY A 113 11.53 15.78 7.28
CA GLY A 113 11.59 15.44 5.86
C GLY A 113 12.11 14.03 5.60
N MET A 114 13.16 13.60 6.34
CA MET A 114 13.68 12.24 6.26
C MET A 114 12.66 11.22 6.74
N ALA A 115 12.03 11.44 7.88
CA ALA A 115 11.03 10.54 8.43
C ALA A 115 9.84 10.37 7.49
N ALA A 116 9.34 11.46 6.93
CA ALA A 116 8.25 11.45 5.96
C ALA A 116 8.61 10.70 4.68
N THR A 117 9.82 10.92 4.14
CA THR A 117 10.28 10.23 2.93
C THR A 117 10.60 8.76 3.18
N ALA A 118 11.16 8.43 4.35
CA ALA A 118 11.40 7.04 4.75
C ALA A 118 10.09 6.26 4.88
N ALA A 119 9.04 6.87 5.45
CA ALA A 119 7.72 6.26 5.51
C ALA A 119 7.12 6.03 4.11
N LEU A 120 7.25 7.01 3.21
CA LEU A 120 6.84 6.85 1.82
C LEU A 120 7.59 5.72 1.13
N LEU A 121 8.92 5.71 1.24
CA LEU A 121 9.80 4.68 0.67
C LEU A 121 9.37 3.29 1.14
N ALA A 122 9.19 3.11 2.45
CA ALA A 122 8.78 1.83 3.02
C ALA A 122 7.45 1.35 2.44
N VAL A 123 6.43 2.22 2.39
CA VAL A 123 5.10 1.84 1.88
C VAL A 123 5.13 1.52 0.38
N LEU A 124 5.84 2.32 -0.42
CA LEU A 124 5.90 2.09 -1.87
C LEU A 124 6.66 0.80 -2.20
N VAL A 125 7.83 0.57 -1.60
CA VAL A 125 8.65 -0.62 -1.83
C VAL A 125 7.93 -1.89 -1.36
N VAL A 126 7.22 -1.83 -0.24
CA VAL A 126 6.40 -2.94 0.27
C VAL A 126 5.28 -3.30 -0.69
N GLY A 127 4.80 -2.38 -1.51
CA GLY A 127 3.84 -2.67 -2.59
C GLY A 127 4.30 -3.78 -3.53
N ALA A 128 5.62 -3.96 -3.75
CA ALA A 128 6.18 -5.06 -4.56
C ALA A 128 5.84 -6.46 -4.01
N VAL A 129 5.45 -6.57 -2.75
CA VAL A 129 5.03 -7.84 -2.13
C VAL A 129 3.77 -8.41 -2.80
N TRP A 130 2.92 -7.58 -3.44
CA TRP A 130 1.83 -8.10 -4.27
C TRP A 130 2.31 -8.93 -5.45
N LEU A 131 3.42 -8.54 -6.09
CA LEU A 131 4.05 -9.35 -7.14
C LEU A 131 4.64 -10.66 -6.58
N VAL A 132 5.17 -10.61 -5.36
CA VAL A 132 5.64 -11.81 -4.66
C VAL A 132 4.47 -12.73 -4.34
N ALA A 133 3.36 -12.20 -3.80
CA ALA A 133 2.14 -12.95 -3.51
C ALA A 133 1.57 -13.58 -4.79
N PHE A 134 1.51 -12.83 -5.88
CA PHE A 134 1.10 -13.33 -7.19
C PHE A 134 1.94 -14.52 -7.66
N ARG A 135 3.26 -14.49 -7.43
CA ARG A 135 4.17 -15.56 -7.87
C ARG A 135 4.12 -16.83 -7.03
N VAL A 136 4.02 -16.66 -5.72
CA VAL A 136 4.30 -17.75 -4.76
C VAL A 136 3.03 -18.40 -4.26
N SER A 137 1.96 -17.64 -4.13
CA SER A 137 0.75 -18.07 -3.39
C SER A 137 -0.49 -18.26 -4.26
N GLY A 138 -0.34 -18.48 -5.58
CA GLY A 138 -1.51 -18.86 -6.38
C GLY A 138 -2.03 -17.81 -7.37
N GLY A 139 -1.16 -16.95 -7.86
CA GLY A 139 -1.49 -16.04 -8.95
C GLY A 139 -2.48 -14.94 -8.57
N ALA A 140 -3.46 -14.68 -9.44
CA ALA A 140 -4.43 -13.61 -9.24
C ALA A 140 -5.29 -13.79 -7.98
N GLY A 141 -5.63 -15.03 -7.62
CA GLY A 141 -6.45 -15.35 -6.45
C GLY A 141 -5.84 -14.80 -5.16
N ALA A 142 -4.54 -14.95 -4.96
CA ALA A 142 -3.82 -14.41 -3.79
C ALA A 142 -3.95 -12.89 -3.67
N VAL A 143 -3.83 -12.18 -4.79
CA VAL A 143 -3.97 -10.72 -4.83
C VAL A 143 -5.42 -10.30 -4.62
N VAL A 144 -6.39 -11.01 -5.20
CA VAL A 144 -7.83 -10.75 -5.03
C VAL A 144 -8.23 -10.88 -3.57
N VAL A 145 -7.88 -12.01 -2.94
CA VAL A 145 -8.21 -12.27 -1.52
C VAL A 145 -7.53 -11.26 -0.60
N GLY A 146 -6.34 -10.79 -0.95
CA GLY A 146 -5.61 -9.80 -0.15
C GLY A 146 -6.08 -8.36 -0.34
N ALA A 147 -6.30 -7.92 -1.59
CA ALA A 147 -6.56 -6.52 -1.90
C ALA A 147 -8.05 -6.14 -1.89
N LEU A 148 -8.96 -7.05 -2.24
CA LEU A 148 -10.39 -6.73 -2.31
C LEU A 148 -11.00 -6.42 -0.93
N PRO A 149 -10.66 -7.11 0.18
CA PRO A 149 -11.11 -6.69 1.51
C PRO A 149 -10.68 -5.27 1.88
N VAL A 150 -9.50 -4.82 1.40
CA VAL A 150 -9.03 -3.43 1.60
C VAL A 150 -9.90 -2.44 0.82
N ALA A 151 -10.34 -2.80 -0.40
CA ALA A 151 -11.29 -1.99 -1.16
C ALA A 151 -12.61 -1.83 -0.42
N VAL A 152 -13.19 -2.93 0.06
CA VAL A 152 -14.46 -2.96 0.79
C VAL A 152 -14.34 -2.18 2.12
N ALA A 153 -13.26 -2.40 2.87
CA ALA A 153 -12.95 -1.63 4.08
C ALA A 153 -12.80 -0.13 3.79
N GLY A 154 -12.21 0.22 2.65
CA GLY A 154 -12.08 1.60 2.19
C GLY A 154 -13.42 2.32 2.02
N LEU A 155 -14.45 1.63 1.56
CA LEU A 155 -15.81 2.17 1.41
C LEU A 155 -16.47 2.47 2.77
N ALA A 156 -16.11 1.76 3.85
CA ALA A 156 -16.59 2.07 5.20
C ALA A 156 -16.25 3.50 5.65
N ARG A 157 -15.24 4.14 5.06
CA ARG A 157 -14.88 5.54 5.33
C ARG A 157 -15.96 6.55 4.87
N LEU A 158 -16.94 6.10 4.10
CA LEU A 158 -18.13 6.91 3.76
C LEU A 158 -19.06 7.05 4.96
N ALA A 159 -19.01 6.14 5.92
CA ALA A 159 -19.81 6.20 7.13
C ALA A 159 -19.40 7.37 8.06
N PRO A 160 -20.30 7.82 8.98
CA PRO A 160 -19.99 8.82 9.99
C PRO A 160 -18.78 8.44 10.85
N ALA A 161 -18.08 9.47 11.40
CA ALA A 161 -16.79 9.30 12.08
C ALA A 161 -16.70 8.17 13.10
N PRO A 162 -17.62 7.99 14.04
CA PRO A 162 -17.47 6.95 15.06
C PRO A 162 -17.55 5.53 14.46
N TRP A 163 -18.30 5.36 13.37
CA TRP A 163 -18.55 4.07 12.75
C TRP A 163 -17.58 3.71 11.64
N ALA A 164 -16.84 4.68 11.10
CA ALA A 164 -15.95 4.46 9.95
C ALA A 164 -14.82 3.46 10.25
N ALA A 165 -14.21 3.51 11.44
CA ALA A 165 -13.15 2.59 11.82
C ALA A 165 -13.68 1.18 12.09
N VAL A 166 -14.76 1.07 12.88
CA VAL A 166 -15.41 -0.21 13.18
C VAL A 166 -15.95 -0.84 11.90
N GLY A 167 -16.61 -0.04 11.06
CA GLY A 167 -17.11 -0.48 9.77
C GLY A 167 -16.00 -0.96 8.83
N ALA A 168 -14.83 -0.29 8.81
CA ALA A 168 -13.70 -0.72 8.00
C ALA A 168 -13.20 -2.11 8.41
N VAL A 169 -13.05 -2.36 9.72
CA VAL A 169 -12.65 -3.68 10.21
C VAL A 169 -13.74 -4.71 9.95
N GLY A 170 -15.00 -4.42 10.28
CA GLY A 170 -16.11 -5.35 10.12
C GLY A 170 -16.33 -5.74 8.65
N LEU A 171 -16.36 -4.78 7.73
CA LEU A 171 -16.52 -5.04 6.30
C LEU A 171 -15.29 -5.75 5.72
N GLY A 172 -14.09 -5.39 6.17
CA GLY A 172 -12.86 -6.09 5.78
C GLY A 172 -12.90 -7.56 6.18
N VAL A 173 -13.27 -7.86 7.44
CA VAL A 173 -13.39 -9.22 7.97
C VAL A 173 -14.44 -10.01 7.18
N ALA A 174 -15.64 -9.46 6.98
CA ALA A 174 -16.70 -10.13 6.23
C ALA A 174 -16.27 -10.44 4.78
N ALA A 175 -15.69 -9.45 4.08
CA ALA A 175 -15.21 -9.65 2.72
C ALA A 175 -14.08 -10.69 2.66
N GLY A 176 -13.11 -10.64 3.59
CA GLY A 176 -12.03 -11.61 3.64
C GLY A 176 -12.51 -13.03 3.92
N GLY A 177 -13.48 -13.19 4.83
CA GLY A 177 -14.09 -14.49 5.12
C GLY A 177 -14.78 -15.09 3.91
N VAL A 178 -15.60 -14.32 3.21
CA VAL A 178 -16.28 -14.75 1.98
C VAL A 178 -15.25 -15.13 0.89
N LEU A 179 -14.27 -14.25 0.63
CA LEU A 179 -13.26 -14.51 -0.39
C LEU A 179 -12.37 -15.70 -0.07
N GLY A 180 -12.10 -15.95 1.22
CA GLY A 180 -11.30 -17.09 1.66
C GLY A 180 -11.93 -18.45 1.32
N VAL A 181 -13.26 -18.53 1.14
CA VAL A 181 -13.96 -19.77 0.76
C VAL A 181 -14.42 -19.79 -0.69
N THR A 182 -14.42 -18.64 -1.38
CA THR A 182 -14.95 -18.56 -2.75
C THR A 182 -13.87 -18.37 -3.82
N VAL A 183 -12.69 -17.91 -3.41
CA VAL A 183 -11.59 -17.63 -4.36
C VAL A 183 -10.47 -18.64 -4.17
N ASP A 184 -10.12 -19.32 -5.26
CA ASP A 184 -8.99 -20.24 -5.26
C ASP A 184 -7.66 -19.48 -5.21
N VAL A 185 -6.80 -19.91 -4.30
CA VAL A 185 -5.43 -19.45 -4.18
C VAL A 185 -4.51 -20.64 -4.45
N GLY A 186 -4.04 -20.75 -5.68
CA GLY A 186 -3.35 -21.96 -6.14
C GLY A 186 -4.32 -23.10 -6.45
N ALA A 187 -4.18 -24.24 -5.77
CA ALA A 187 -4.97 -25.44 -6.01
C ALA A 187 -6.27 -25.53 -5.18
N ALA A 188 -6.46 -24.66 -4.18
CA ALA A 188 -7.60 -24.70 -3.26
C ALA A 188 -7.90 -23.32 -2.69
N THR A 189 -9.08 -23.19 -2.05
CA THR A 189 -9.41 -22.02 -1.24
C THR A 189 -8.59 -22.00 0.05
N ILE A 190 -8.26 -20.80 0.55
CA ILE A 190 -7.49 -20.66 1.80
C ILE A 190 -8.33 -20.95 3.07
N GLY A 191 -9.63 -21.02 2.93
CA GLY A 191 -10.57 -21.26 4.02
C GLY A 191 -11.01 -19.99 4.77
N VAL A 192 -12.02 -20.15 5.64
CA VAL A 192 -12.63 -19.04 6.38
C VAL A 192 -11.64 -18.36 7.31
N GLY A 193 -10.88 -19.11 8.10
CA GLY A 193 -9.99 -18.57 9.15
C GLY A 193 -8.93 -17.61 8.60
N PRO A 194 -8.07 -18.04 7.67
CA PRO A 194 -7.11 -17.16 7.01
C PRO A 194 -7.79 -16.00 6.27
N GLY A 195 -8.92 -16.21 5.63
CA GLY A 195 -9.69 -15.16 4.98
C GLY A 195 -10.13 -14.07 5.95
N LEU A 196 -10.69 -14.44 7.10
CA LEU A 196 -11.06 -13.49 8.17
C LEU A 196 -9.83 -12.70 8.67
N ALA A 197 -8.69 -13.38 8.87
CA ALA A 197 -7.45 -12.75 9.32
C ALA A 197 -6.95 -11.71 8.31
N ILE A 198 -6.94 -12.04 7.02
CA ILE A 198 -6.57 -11.13 5.93
C ILE A 198 -7.51 -9.91 5.90
N GLY A 199 -8.81 -10.16 5.99
CA GLY A 199 -9.81 -9.09 6.02
C GLY A 199 -9.68 -8.18 7.24
N ALA A 200 -9.38 -8.73 8.42
CA ALA A 200 -9.12 -7.97 9.64
C ALA A 200 -7.88 -7.08 9.48
N ILE A 201 -6.79 -7.62 8.94
CA ILE A 201 -5.56 -6.87 8.67
C ILE A 201 -5.84 -5.70 7.71
N GLY A 202 -6.51 -5.96 6.59
CA GLY A 202 -6.87 -4.92 5.63
C GLY A 202 -7.74 -3.82 6.24
N GLY A 203 -8.75 -4.22 7.00
CA GLY A 203 -9.63 -3.29 7.73
C GLY A 203 -8.90 -2.45 8.78
N MET A 204 -7.99 -3.05 9.55
CA MET A 204 -7.17 -2.34 10.53
C MET A 204 -6.23 -1.32 9.88
N VAL A 205 -5.57 -1.66 8.78
CA VAL A 205 -4.71 -0.72 8.03
C VAL A 205 -5.52 0.48 7.55
N VAL A 206 -6.71 0.26 6.98
CA VAL A 206 -7.61 1.33 6.55
C VAL A 206 -8.06 2.21 7.73
N ALA A 207 -8.43 1.60 8.86
CA ALA A 207 -8.86 2.30 10.07
C ALA A 207 -7.71 3.14 10.65
N LEU A 208 -6.50 2.59 10.73
CA LEU A 208 -5.31 3.28 11.24
C LEU A 208 -4.97 4.51 10.40
N LEU A 209 -4.93 4.37 9.08
CA LEU A 209 -4.65 5.49 8.17
C LEU A 209 -5.73 6.58 8.26
N ALA A 210 -7.00 6.21 8.52
CA ALA A 210 -8.06 7.16 8.75
C ALA A 210 -7.84 7.99 10.03
N THR A 211 -7.38 7.37 11.11
CA THR A 211 -7.14 8.06 12.40
C THR A 211 -5.93 8.99 12.34
N ILE A 212 -4.86 8.58 11.67
CA ILE A 212 -3.66 9.42 11.47
C ILE A 212 -4.03 10.68 10.68
N GLY A 213 -4.79 10.56 9.60
CA GLY A 213 -5.24 11.69 8.79
C GLY A 213 -6.10 12.71 9.57
N VAL A 214 -6.88 12.26 10.55
CA VAL A 214 -7.68 13.14 11.40
C VAL A 214 -6.84 13.93 12.41
N ARG A 215 -5.83 13.29 13.01
CA ARG A 215 -4.99 13.93 14.05
C ARG A 215 -4.10 15.04 13.49
N GLN A 216 -3.65 14.93 12.24
CA GLN A 216 -2.79 15.93 11.60
C GLN A 216 -3.56 17.17 11.07
N SER A 217 -4.87 17.18 11.20
CA SER A 217 -5.72 18.17 10.49
C SER A 217 -5.70 19.59 11.08
N GLY A 218 -5.13 19.83 12.26
CA GLY A 218 -5.19 21.14 12.94
C GLY A 218 -4.35 22.25 12.30
N ALA A 219 -3.16 21.94 11.78
CA ALA A 219 -2.18 22.94 11.33
C ALA A 219 -2.01 23.05 9.81
N LEU A 220 -2.63 22.15 9.03
CA LEU A 220 -2.43 22.08 7.58
C LEU A 220 -3.47 22.88 6.79
N THR A 221 -3.05 23.48 5.68
CA THR A 221 -3.97 24.08 4.71
C THR A 221 -4.92 23.05 4.12
N ARG A 222 -6.11 23.49 3.64
CA ARG A 222 -7.09 22.59 3.01
C ARG A 222 -6.50 21.81 1.83
N ALA A 223 -5.66 22.45 1.01
CA ALA A 223 -5.02 21.84 -0.14
C ALA A 223 -4.06 20.72 0.26
N ARG A 224 -3.21 20.94 1.28
CA ARG A 224 -2.27 19.93 1.80
C ARG A 224 -2.99 18.75 2.44
N ARG A 225 -4.03 19.00 3.23
CA ARG A 225 -4.88 17.93 3.78
C ARG A 225 -5.47 17.07 2.68
N ALA A 226 -5.96 17.67 1.60
CA ALA A 226 -6.49 16.93 0.47
C ALA A 226 -5.41 16.11 -0.25
N ALA A 227 -4.20 16.64 -0.43
CA ALA A 227 -3.08 15.92 -1.03
C ALA A 227 -2.64 14.71 -0.19
N LEU A 228 -2.45 14.89 1.12
CA LEU A 228 -2.11 13.79 2.04
C LEU A 228 -3.21 12.72 2.12
N ALA A 229 -4.48 13.12 2.10
CA ALA A 229 -5.58 12.17 2.06
C ALA A 229 -5.59 11.36 0.75
N ARG A 230 -5.22 11.96 -0.38
CA ARG A 230 -5.08 11.26 -1.68
C ARG A 230 -3.89 10.31 -1.69
N ALA A 231 -2.75 10.73 -1.14
CA ALA A 231 -1.57 9.87 -1.03
C ALA A 231 -1.79 8.70 -0.07
N GLY A 232 -2.41 8.97 1.08
CA GLY A 232 -2.64 7.97 2.11
C GLY A 232 -3.68 6.90 1.75
N ALA A 233 -4.59 7.21 0.83
CA ALA A 233 -5.62 6.25 0.42
C ALA A 233 -5.02 4.98 -0.24
N PRO A 234 -4.11 5.07 -1.22
CA PRO A 234 -3.43 3.92 -1.79
C PRO A 234 -2.48 3.21 -0.82
N PHE A 235 -1.97 3.89 0.21
CA PHE A 235 -1.08 3.30 1.20
C PHE A 235 -1.72 2.11 1.94
N ALA A 236 -3.04 2.12 2.12
CA ALA A 236 -3.75 0.99 2.70
C ALA A 236 -3.53 -0.27 1.86
N VAL A 237 -3.63 -0.15 0.55
CA VAL A 237 -3.46 -1.27 -0.38
C VAL A 237 -2.00 -1.72 -0.45
N LEU A 238 -1.08 -0.78 -0.61
CA LEU A 238 0.35 -1.09 -0.70
C LEU A 238 0.89 -1.68 0.60
N GLY A 239 0.54 -1.08 1.75
CA GLY A 239 0.98 -1.54 3.07
C GLY A 239 0.37 -2.87 3.50
N ALA A 240 -0.88 -3.17 3.09
CA ALA A 240 -1.52 -4.44 3.39
C ALA A 240 -0.75 -5.63 2.82
N ALA A 241 -0.05 -5.45 1.70
CA ALA A 241 0.75 -6.50 1.05
C ALA A 241 1.71 -7.22 2.02
N ALA A 242 2.43 -6.44 2.85
CA ALA A 242 3.39 -7.00 3.80
C ALA A 242 2.75 -7.88 4.88
N LEU A 243 1.55 -7.53 5.31
CA LEU A 243 0.85 -8.21 6.40
C LEU A 243 0.02 -9.39 5.89
N VAL A 244 -0.50 -9.29 4.69
CA VAL A 244 -1.32 -10.34 4.05
C VAL A 244 -0.45 -11.49 3.53
N TYR A 245 0.72 -11.20 2.97
CA TYR A 245 1.59 -12.21 2.38
C TYR A 245 1.99 -13.37 3.33
N PRO A 246 2.40 -13.12 4.60
CA PRO A 246 2.69 -14.21 5.52
C PRO A 246 1.51 -15.13 5.76
N VAL A 247 0.29 -14.58 5.87
CA VAL A 247 -0.95 -15.36 6.05
C VAL A 247 -1.23 -16.24 4.83
N LEU A 248 -1.11 -15.66 3.64
CA LEU A 248 -1.27 -16.40 2.39
C LEU A 248 -0.25 -17.54 2.26
N ARG A 249 0.99 -17.32 2.66
CA ARG A 249 2.05 -18.32 2.58
C ARG A 249 1.82 -19.50 3.54
N VAL A 250 1.31 -19.22 4.74
CA VAL A 250 1.00 -20.27 5.73
C VAL A 250 -0.24 -21.07 5.32
N ALA A 251 -1.24 -20.40 4.75
CA ALA A 251 -2.50 -21.03 4.36
C ALA A 251 -2.39 -21.84 3.05
N GLY A 252 -1.47 -21.50 2.16
CA GLY A 252 -1.30 -22.13 0.83
C GLY A 252 -0.13 -23.15 0.74
N GLY A 253 0.59 -23.37 1.84
CA GLY A 253 1.68 -24.38 1.95
C GLY A 253 1.20 -25.62 2.65
#